data_9bf5de59ca3e00f4e8cb9261946a4d08
#
_entry.id   9bf5de59ca3e00f4e8cb9261946a4d08
#
_cell.length_a   1.000
_cell.length_b   1.000
_cell.length_c   1.000
_cell.angle_alpha   90.00
_cell.angle_beta   90.00
_cell.angle_gamma   90.00
#
_symmetry.space_group_name_H-M   'P 1'
#
loop_
_entity.id
_entity.type
_entity.pdbx_description
1 polymer ?
#
loop_
_entity_poly.entity_id
_entity_poly.type
_entity_poly.pdbx_seq_one_letter_code
_entity_poly.pdbx_strand_id
1 'polypeptide(L)'
;MPDKIPFNRPYLTGKELHNIAQAHALGQLAGDGSFTKQCHQWLEESIGTKKALLTHSCTASLEMAALLADIQPGDEVIMPSYTFVSTANAFVLRGGVPVFVDIREDTLNLDERRIEAAITPKTKAIVPVHYAGVACEMDVILEIAQAHKLWVIEDAAQGILSTFKGKALGALGHLGCLSFHETKNVISGEGGALLVNEEDWVQRAEIIREKGTNRSQFFRGQVDKYTWVEVGSSYLPGEIIAAFLWAQLQEADVITQQRLEVWNAYHEAFGQLEAQERLRRPIIPEHCQHNGHLYYLLLRDLQDRTQFIETLKDQGINCVFHYVPLHSSPAGKKYGRVSGCLSVTDIVSERLVRLPMWVGLEQEQEQVIEKAVRVLSDDAILS
;
A
#
# COMPACT_ATOMS: atom_id res chain seq x y z
N MET A 1 -15.30 3.74 32.05
CA MET A 1 -15.23 4.46 30.79
C MET A 1 -15.79 3.50 29.76
N PRO A 2 -16.60 3.91 28.78
CA PRO A 2 -17.02 3.00 27.73
C PRO A 2 -15.75 2.44 27.05
N ASP A 3 -15.79 1.17 26.65
CA ASP A 3 -14.68 0.55 25.97
C ASP A 3 -14.37 1.33 24.69
N LYS A 4 -13.11 1.77 24.57
CA LYS A 4 -12.68 2.58 23.42
C LYS A 4 -12.56 1.69 22.18
N ILE A 5 -13.21 2.07 21.10
CA ILE A 5 -13.07 1.44 19.78
C ILE A 5 -11.85 2.06 19.12
N PRO A 6 -10.73 1.32 18.98
CA PRO A 6 -9.51 1.83 18.33
C PRO A 6 -9.73 2.00 16.83
N PHE A 7 -8.84 2.74 16.17
CA PHE A 7 -8.88 2.89 14.72
C PHE A 7 -8.53 1.60 13.97
N ASN A 8 -7.59 0.82 14.50
CA ASN A 8 -7.15 -0.45 13.95
C ASN A 8 -6.80 -1.42 15.09
N ARG A 9 -6.98 -2.70 14.82
CA ARG A 9 -6.56 -3.79 15.70
C ARG A 9 -5.96 -4.90 14.83
N PRO A 10 -4.70 -5.30 15.07
CA PRO A 10 -4.09 -6.43 14.37
C PRO A 10 -4.92 -7.70 14.56
N TYR A 11 -5.20 -8.42 13.47
CA TYR A 11 -5.83 -9.73 13.53
C TYR A 11 -4.78 -10.82 13.64
N LEU A 12 -5.01 -11.77 14.55
CA LEU A 12 -4.15 -12.93 14.75
C LEU A 12 -4.92 -14.19 14.41
N THR A 13 -4.34 -15.06 13.58
CA THR A 13 -4.94 -16.34 13.17
C THR A 13 -4.87 -17.39 14.29
N GLY A 14 -3.98 -17.17 15.26
CA GLY A 14 -3.66 -18.12 16.33
C GLY A 14 -2.55 -19.12 15.98
N LYS A 15 -2.06 -19.13 14.73
CA LYS A 15 -0.99 -20.04 14.26
C LYS A 15 0.40 -19.41 14.31
N GLU A 16 0.50 -18.09 14.50
CA GLU A 16 1.77 -17.33 14.41
C GLU A 16 2.82 -17.83 15.38
N LEU A 17 2.46 -17.98 16.66
CA LEU A 17 3.41 -18.46 17.69
C LEU A 17 3.82 -19.92 17.46
N HIS A 18 2.95 -20.76 16.91
CA HIS A 18 3.28 -22.13 16.53
C HIS A 18 4.34 -22.16 15.43
N ASN A 19 4.17 -21.36 14.38
CA ASN A 19 5.12 -21.27 13.27
C ASN A 19 6.47 -20.68 13.72
N ILE A 20 6.45 -19.67 14.59
CA ILE A 20 7.66 -19.10 15.19
C ILE A 20 8.42 -20.18 16.02
N ALA A 21 7.71 -20.98 16.81
CA ALA A 21 8.32 -22.08 17.56
C ALA A 21 8.94 -23.13 16.62
N GLN A 22 8.31 -23.41 15.48
CA GLN A 22 8.88 -24.30 14.45
C GLN A 22 10.15 -23.69 13.82
N ALA A 23 10.14 -22.41 13.47
CA ALA A 23 11.32 -21.72 12.94
C ALA A 23 12.51 -21.81 13.93
N HIS A 24 12.22 -21.59 15.22
CA HIS A 24 13.21 -21.74 16.28
C HIS A 24 13.76 -23.18 16.35
N ALA A 25 12.89 -24.19 16.32
CA ALA A 25 13.27 -25.60 16.40
C ALA A 25 14.11 -26.06 15.20
N LEU A 26 13.90 -25.50 14.01
CA LEU A 26 14.68 -25.76 12.81
C LEU A 26 16.12 -25.19 12.89
N GLY A 27 16.37 -24.25 13.81
CA GLY A 27 17.70 -23.67 14.01
C GLY A 27 18.18 -22.73 12.92
N GLN A 28 17.36 -22.42 11.91
CA GLN A 28 17.64 -21.44 10.87
C GLN A 28 16.79 -20.19 11.12
N LEU A 29 17.41 -19.13 11.66
CA LEU A 29 16.72 -17.87 12.01
C LEU A 29 17.01 -16.72 11.05
N ALA A 30 18.09 -16.84 10.26
CA ALA A 30 18.38 -15.91 9.16
C ALA A 30 17.36 -16.09 8.03
N GLY A 31 17.19 -15.08 7.20
CA GLY A 31 16.25 -15.15 6.07
C GLY A 31 16.59 -16.23 5.04
N ASP A 32 15.67 -16.44 4.12
CA ASP A 32 15.70 -17.47 3.07
C ASP A 32 15.62 -18.93 3.59
N GLY A 33 15.07 -19.10 4.79
CA GLY A 33 14.71 -20.40 5.33
C GLY A 33 13.40 -20.96 4.76
N SER A 34 12.82 -21.93 5.47
CA SER A 34 11.64 -22.66 5.00
C SER A 34 10.39 -21.78 4.94
N PHE A 35 10.19 -20.92 5.93
CA PHE A 35 9.01 -20.02 5.95
C PHE A 35 9.12 -18.91 4.92
N THR A 36 10.30 -18.32 4.72
CA THR A 36 10.53 -17.37 3.63
C THR A 36 10.17 -18.00 2.28
N LYS A 37 10.60 -19.22 2.01
CA LYS A 37 10.31 -19.92 0.75
C LYS A 37 8.82 -20.19 0.56
N GLN A 38 8.12 -20.60 1.62
CA GLN A 38 6.66 -20.78 1.58
C GLN A 38 5.92 -19.46 1.29
N CYS A 39 6.34 -18.35 1.92
CA CYS A 39 5.78 -17.04 1.63
C CYS A 39 6.06 -16.60 0.19
N HIS A 40 7.29 -16.79 -0.32
CA HIS A 40 7.62 -16.47 -1.71
C HIS A 40 6.75 -17.27 -2.68
N GLN A 41 6.65 -18.58 -2.50
CA GLN A 41 5.84 -19.45 -3.34
C GLN A 41 4.37 -19.03 -3.35
N TRP A 42 3.79 -18.78 -2.17
CA TRP A 42 2.41 -18.34 -2.06
C TRP A 42 2.17 -17.01 -2.81
N LEU A 43 3.08 -16.04 -2.65
CA LEU A 43 2.99 -14.76 -3.37
C LEU A 43 3.14 -14.92 -4.88
N GLU A 44 4.08 -15.76 -5.33
CA GLU A 44 4.29 -16.06 -6.75
C GLU A 44 3.05 -16.70 -7.38
N GLU A 45 2.44 -17.68 -6.70
CA GLU A 45 1.26 -18.41 -7.18
C GLU A 45 -0.03 -17.57 -7.10
N SER A 46 -0.26 -16.86 -5.97
CA SER A 46 -1.52 -16.13 -5.76
C SER A 46 -1.59 -14.80 -6.49
N ILE A 47 -0.44 -14.15 -6.71
CA ILE A 47 -0.38 -12.84 -7.38
C ILE A 47 -0.04 -13.00 -8.87
N GLY A 48 0.68 -14.07 -9.23
CA GLY A 48 1.08 -14.31 -10.62
C GLY A 48 2.32 -13.52 -11.05
N THR A 49 3.19 -13.15 -10.10
CA THR A 49 4.49 -12.52 -10.35
C THR A 49 5.57 -13.55 -10.70
N LYS A 50 6.60 -13.16 -11.44
CA LYS A 50 7.73 -14.05 -11.78
C LYS A 50 8.56 -14.41 -10.56
N LYS A 51 8.78 -13.44 -9.67
CA LYS A 51 9.52 -13.64 -8.44
C LYS A 51 8.98 -12.75 -7.33
N ALA A 52 8.75 -13.34 -6.15
CA ALA A 52 8.48 -12.59 -4.93
C ALA A 52 9.68 -12.66 -4.00
N LEU A 53 10.04 -11.54 -3.41
CA LEU A 53 11.17 -11.41 -2.49
C LEU A 53 10.71 -10.69 -1.22
N LEU A 54 10.61 -11.38 -0.09
CA LEU A 54 10.30 -10.76 1.19
C LEU A 54 11.35 -9.71 1.56
N THR A 55 10.87 -8.60 2.08
CA THR A 55 11.67 -7.50 2.62
C THR A 55 11.21 -7.17 4.04
N HIS A 56 12.03 -6.46 4.80
CA HIS A 56 11.66 -6.08 6.17
C HIS A 56 10.64 -4.93 6.25
N SER A 57 10.27 -4.31 5.12
CA SER A 57 9.19 -3.34 4.99
C SER A 57 8.84 -3.08 3.52
N CYS A 58 7.67 -2.53 3.22
CA CYS A 58 7.35 -2.03 1.88
C CYS A 58 8.29 -0.90 1.45
N THR A 59 8.75 -0.07 2.38
CA THR A 59 9.76 0.97 2.14
C THR A 59 11.02 0.35 1.53
N ALA A 60 11.50 -0.75 2.10
CA ALA A 60 12.65 -1.51 1.57
C ALA A 60 12.38 -2.07 0.16
N SER A 61 11.16 -2.54 -0.13
CA SER A 61 10.77 -2.97 -1.48
C SER A 61 10.83 -1.83 -2.49
N LEU A 62 10.33 -0.65 -2.12
CA LEU A 62 10.38 0.55 -2.95
C LEU A 62 11.83 1.03 -3.17
N GLU A 63 12.69 0.96 -2.16
CA GLU A 63 14.12 1.26 -2.29
C GLU A 63 14.82 0.29 -3.24
N MET A 64 14.52 -1.02 -3.15
CA MET A 64 15.01 -2.02 -4.09
C MET A 64 14.51 -1.74 -5.52
N ALA A 65 13.24 -1.34 -5.67
CA ALA A 65 12.68 -0.97 -6.96
C ALA A 65 13.38 0.26 -7.57
N ALA A 66 13.72 1.26 -6.76
CA ALA A 66 14.50 2.41 -7.21
C ALA A 66 15.93 2.04 -7.66
N LEU A 67 16.56 1.05 -6.99
CA LEU A 67 17.85 0.49 -7.40
C LEU A 67 17.73 -0.29 -8.71
N LEU A 68 16.71 -1.14 -8.86
CA LEU A 68 16.47 -1.93 -10.07
C LEU A 68 16.16 -1.05 -11.29
N ALA A 69 15.42 0.02 -11.10
CA ALA A 69 15.11 1.00 -12.14
C ALA A 69 16.28 1.94 -12.47
N ASP A 70 17.45 1.74 -11.84
CA ASP A 70 18.67 2.55 -12.01
C ASP A 70 18.43 4.06 -11.83
N ILE A 71 17.61 4.44 -10.86
CA ILE A 71 17.36 5.85 -10.54
C ILE A 71 18.68 6.54 -10.15
N GLN A 72 19.00 7.62 -10.85
CA GLN A 72 20.18 8.44 -10.63
C GLN A 72 19.79 9.84 -10.12
N PRO A 73 20.74 10.60 -9.55
CA PRO A 73 20.49 11.97 -9.12
C PRO A 73 19.95 12.83 -10.26
N GLY A 74 18.79 13.45 -10.02
CA GLY A 74 18.09 14.30 -10.98
C GLY A 74 17.10 13.59 -11.90
N ASP A 75 17.03 12.26 -11.88
CA ASP A 75 15.97 11.51 -12.56
C ASP A 75 14.61 11.83 -11.93
N GLU A 76 13.59 11.97 -12.74
CA GLU A 76 12.24 12.30 -12.32
C GLU A 76 11.37 11.05 -12.21
N VAL A 77 10.56 10.99 -11.15
CA VAL A 77 9.64 9.88 -10.86
C VAL A 77 8.25 10.43 -10.62
N ILE A 78 7.32 10.12 -11.53
CA ILE A 78 5.92 10.59 -11.45
C ILE A 78 5.17 9.76 -10.43
N MET A 79 4.45 10.43 -9.51
CA MET A 79 3.65 9.78 -8.48
C MET A 79 2.53 10.70 -7.98
N PRO A 80 1.48 10.17 -7.33
CA PRO A 80 0.49 11.02 -6.67
C PRO A 80 1.11 11.72 -5.46
N SER A 81 0.64 12.92 -5.16
CA SER A 81 0.98 13.59 -3.90
C SER A 81 0.20 13.04 -2.71
N TYR A 82 -0.93 12.38 -2.97
CA TYR A 82 -1.81 11.77 -1.97
C TYR A 82 -1.37 10.34 -1.68
N THR A 83 -0.24 10.21 -0.98
CA THR A 83 0.36 8.91 -0.62
C THR A 83 1.18 9.00 0.66
N PHE A 84 1.65 7.86 1.15
CA PHE A 84 2.57 7.80 2.28
C PHE A 84 3.98 8.22 1.87
N VAL A 85 4.75 8.75 2.81
CA VAL A 85 6.08 9.30 2.56
C VAL A 85 7.08 8.30 1.95
N SER A 86 6.92 7.01 2.20
CA SER A 86 7.82 5.96 1.69
C SER A 86 7.84 5.90 0.16
N THR A 87 6.69 6.16 -0.48
CA THR A 87 6.58 6.20 -1.95
C THR A 87 7.57 7.20 -2.56
N ALA A 88 7.73 8.37 -1.95
CA ALA A 88 8.66 9.39 -2.44
C ALA A 88 10.09 9.16 -1.92
N ASN A 89 10.24 8.83 -0.64
CA ASN A 89 11.55 8.68 0.01
C ASN A 89 12.46 7.67 -0.69
N ALA A 90 11.92 6.54 -1.14
CA ALA A 90 12.69 5.50 -1.82
C ALA A 90 13.50 6.04 -3.02
N PHE A 91 12.92 6.96 -3.76
CA PHE A 91 13.56 7.59 -4.93
C PHE A 91 14.44 8.77 -4.53
N VAL A 92 14.00 9.56 -3.55
CA VAL A 92 14.81 10.69 -3.01
C VAL A 92 16.14 10.20 -2.44
N LEU A 93 16.18 9.04 -1.79
CA LEU A 93 17.41 8.40 -1.29
C LEU A 93 18.43 8.12 -2.41
N ARG A 94 17.97 7.96 -3.65
CA ARG A 94 18.81 7.81 -4.84
C ARG A 94 19.14 9.15 -5.54
N GLY A 95 18.65 10.27 -4.99
CA GLY A 95 18.75 11.59 -5.62
C GLY A 95 17.69 11.82 -6.71
N GLY A 96 16.73 10.95 -6.85
CA GLY A 96 15.57 11.11 -7.73
C GLY A 96 14.66 12.24 -7.24
N VAL A 97 13.94 12.83 -8.17
CA VAL A 97 13.01 13.95 -7.94
C VAL A 97 11.58 13.47 -8.10
N PRO A 98 10.79 13.35 -7.01
CA PRO A 98 9.36 13.10 -7.12
C PRO A 98 8.67 14.20 -7.92
N VAL A 99 7.88 13.80 -8.91
CA VAL A 99 7.02 14.67 -9.70
C VAL A 99 5.58 14.41 -9.31
N PHE A 100 5.03 15.31 -8.50
CA PHE A 100 3.70 15.15 -7.98
C PHE A 100 2.64 15.54 -9.00
N VAL A 101 1.75 14.60 -9.25
CA VAL A 101 0.58 14.73 -10.13
C VAL A 101 -0.69 14.59 -9.29
N ASP A 102 -1.76 15.25 -9.71
CA ASP A 102 -3.04 15.21 -9.00
C ASP A 102 -3.68 13.82 -9.06
N ILE A 103 -4.67 13.62 -8.23
CA ILE A 103 -5.44 12.39 -8.14
C ILE A 103 -6.80 12.54 -8.83
N ARG A 104 -7.42 11.43 -9.16
CA ARG A 104 -8.81 11.34 -9.61
C ARG A 104 -9.74 11.70 -8.46
N GLU A 105 -10.83 12.35 -8.78
CA GLU A 105 -11.84 12.71 -7.77
C GLU A 105 -12.60 11.48 -7.26
N ASP A 106 -12.87 10.49 -8.13
CA ASP A 106 -13.65 9.30 -7.82
C ASP A 106 -12.90 8.29 -6.94
N THR A 107 -11.76 7.77 -7.40
CA THR A 107 -11.00 6.70 -6.73
C THR A 107 -9.89 7.19 -5.81
N LEU A 108 -9.52 8.46 -5.88
CA LEU A 108 -8.39 9.10 -5.18
C LEU A 108 -7.02 8.54 -5.59
N ASN A 109 -6.98 7.80 -6.67
CA ASN A 109 -5.77 7.29 -7.30
C ASN A 109 -5.12 8.34 -8.23
N LEU A 110 -3.86 8.12 -8.60
CA LEU A 110 -3.15 8.94 -9.59
C LEU A 110 -4.04 9.19 -10.82
N ASP A 111 -4.22 10.45 -11.21
CA ASP A 111 -4.98 10.80 -12.42
C ASP A 111 -4.11 10.54 -13.67
N GLU A 112 -4.38 9.43 -14.34
CA GLU A 112 -3.66 8.96 -15.52
C GLU A 112 -3.66 9.98 -16.67
N ARG A 113 -4.72 10.80 -16.77
CA ARG A 113 -4.87 11.85 -17.81
C ARG A 113 -3.87 12.99 -17.68
N ARG A 114 -3.21 13.11 -16.52
CA ARG A 114 -2.25 14.16 -16.20
C ARG A 114 -0.80 13.70 -16.30
N ILE A 115 -0.57 12.40 -16.50
CA ILE A 115 0.78 11.81 -16.52
C ILE A 115 1.60 12.34 -17.68
N GLU A 116 1.07 12.35 -18.90
CA GLU A 116 1.83 12.78 -20.10
C GLU A 116 2.34 14.21 -19.98
N ALA A 117 1.52 15.13 -19.42
CA ALA A 117 1.93 16.51 -19.20
C ALA A 117 3.05 16.67 -18.16
N ALA A 118 3.28 15.67 -17.32
CA ALA A 118 4.32 15.65 -16.31
C ALA A 118 5.68 15.11 -16.84
N ILE A 119 5.65 14.41 -17.98
CA ILE A 119 6.83 13.75 -18.56
C ILE A 119 7.82 14.79 -19.10
N THR A 120 9.10 14.59 -18.78
CA THR A 120 10.24 15.33 -19.30
C THR A 120 11.32 14.36 -19.78
N PRO A 121 12.39 14.83 -20.44
CA PRO A 121 13.53 13.97 -20.79
C PRO A 121 14.24 13.34 -19.57
N LYS A 122 13.95 13.79 -18.36
CA LYS A 122 14.49 13.24 -17.10
C LYS A 122 13.60 12.19 -16.47
N THR A 123 12.37 12.02 -16.94
CA THR A 123 11.43 11.06 -16.38
C THR A 123 11.91 9.63 -16.62
N LYS A 124 11.97 8.83 -15.56
CA LYS A 124 12.41 7.42 -15.58
C LYS A 124 11.33 6.43 -15.20
N ALA A 125 10.43 6.81 -14.30
CA ALA A 125 9.42 5.90 -13.78
C ALA A 125 8.10 6.60 -13.46
N ILE A 126 7.03 5.81 -13.45
CA ILE A 126 5.72 6.15 -12.92
C ILE A 126 5.47 5.21 -11.73
N VAL A 127 5.04 5.77 -10.60
CA VAL A 127 4.71 5.03 -9.39
C VAL A 127 3.23 5.24 -9.06
N PRO A 128 2.33 4.43 -9.65
CA PRO A 128 0.92 4.41 -9.23
C PRO A 128 0.82 3.85 -7.80
N VAL A 129 -0.06 4.45 -7.00
CA VAL A 129 -0.38 3.99 -5.64
C VAL A 129 -1.83 3.53 -5.63
N HIS A 130 -2.06 2.27 -5.30
CA HIS A 130 -3.40 1.68 -5.28
C HIS A 130 -4.11 2.01 -3.97
N TYR A 131 -4.66 3.23 -3.89
CA TYR A 131 -5.27 3.75 -2.68
C TYR A 131 -6.50 2.94 -2.26
N ALA A 132 -6.61 2.66 -0.96
CA ALA A 132 -7.70 1.88 -0.35
C ALA A 132 -7.87 0.45 -0.92
N GLY A 133 -6.87 -0.09 -1.60
CA GLY A 133 -6.95 -1.38 -2.29
C GLY A 133 -7.70 -1.31 -3.63
N VAL A 134 -7.96 -0.12 -4.16
CA VAL A 134 -8.56 0.10 -5.48
C VAL A 134 -7.47 0.38 -6.50
N ALA A 135 -7.52 -0.27 -7.65
CA ALA A 135 -6.52 -0.10 -8.70
C ALA A 135 -6.53 1.30 -9.31
N CYS A 136 -5.33 1.79 -9.67
CA CYS A 136 -5.19 2.86 -10.67
C CYS A 136 -5.65 2.34 -12.05
N GLU A 137 -5.89 3.25 -13.00
CA GLU A 137 -6.20 2.90 -14.40
C GLU A 137 -4.95 2.37 -15.11
N MET A 138 -4.59 1.13 -14.78
CA MET A 138 -3.31 0.53 -15.14
C MET A 138 -3.11 0.36 -16.64
N ASP A 139 -4.17 0.10 -17.42
CA ASP A 139 -4.06 -0.03 -18.88
C ASP A 139 -3.50 1.27 -19.48
N VAL A 140 -4.07 2.42 -19.11
CA VAL A 140 -3.64 3.74 -19.60
C VAL A 140 -2.23 4.06 -19.10
N ILE A 141 -1.93 3.79 -17.82
CA ILE A 141 -0.59 4.03 -17.26
C ILE A 141 0.47 3.20 -17.98
N LEU A 142 0.19 1.94 -18.27
CA LEU A 142 1.11 1.05 -18.98
C LEU A 142 1.30 1.47 -20.44
N GLU A 143 0.24 1.90 -21.11
CA GLU A 143 0.32 2.45 -22.48
C GLU A 143 1.22 3.69 -22.54
N ILE A 144 1.02 4.64 -21.64
CA ILE A 144 1.88 5.84 -21.53
C ILE A 144 3.33 5.44 -21.24
N ALA A 145 3.53 4.54 -20.28
CA ALA A 145 4.87 4.09 -19.90
C ALA A 145 5.60 3.42 -21.07
N GLN A 146 4.90 2.58 -21.83
CA GLN A 146 5.45 1.93 -23.03
C GLN A 146 5.83 2.94 -24.12
N ALA A 147 4.95 3.91 -24.40
CA ALA A 147 5.19 4.96 -25.40
C ALA A 147 6.43 5.80 -25.07
N HIS A 148 6.68 6.06 -23.78
CA HIS A 148 7.77 6.90 -23.31
C HIS A 148 8.97 6.12 -22.75
N LYS A 149 8.93 4.77 -22.79
CA LYS A 149 9.98 3.87 -22.25
C LYS A 149 10.26 4.12 -20.77
N LEU A 150 9.19 4.25 -19.97
CA LEU A 150 9.25 4.48 -18.55
C LEU A 150 9.00 3.18 -17.77
N TRP A 151 9.61 3.03 -16.60
CA TRP A 151 9.32 1.96 -15.68
C TRP A 151 8.00 2.22 -14.94
N VAL A 152 7.22 1.17 -14.70
CA VAL A 152 6.02 1.23 -13.83
C VAL A 152 6.30 0.40 -12.59
N ILE A 153 6.26 1.07 -11.43
CA ILE A 153 6.51 0.48 -10.12
C ILE A 153 5.24 0.68 -9.30
N GLU A 154 4.49 -0.40 -9.06
CA GLU A 154 3.25 -0.32 -8.30
C GLU A 154 3.54 -0.24 -6.80
N ASP A 155 3.13 0.86 -6.16
CA ASP A 155 2.98 0.88 -4.71
C ASP A 155 1.65 0.22 -4.36
N ALA A 156 1.70 -1.10 -4.18
CA ALA A 156 0.58 -1.95 -3.82
C ALA A 156 0.52 -2.22 -2.30
N ALA A 157 1.04 -1.30 -1.48
CA ALA A 157 1.06 -1.43 -0.01
C ALA A 157 -0.33 -1.63 0.61
N GLN A 158 -1.39 -1.32 -0.11
CA GLN A 158 -2.79 -1.50 0.29
C GLN A 158 -3.52 -2.54 -0.59
N GLY A 159 -2.84 -3.16 -1.56
CA GLY A 159 -3.42 -3.86 -2.69
C GLY A 159 -3.38 -5.39 -2.65
N ILE A 160 -2.90 -6.03 -1.58
CA ILE A 160 -2.85 -7.50 -1.50
C ILE A 160 -4.25 -8.10 -1.74
N LEU A 161 -4.35 -9.11 -2.62
CA LEU A 161 -5.60 -9.75 -3.04
C LEU A 161 -6.64 -8.82 -3.69
N SER A 162 -6.26 -7.60 -4.05
CA SER A 162 -7.07 -6.75 -4.94
C SER A 162 -6.72 -7.01 -6.40
N THR A 163 -7.67 -6.75 -7.31
CA THR A 163 -7.43 -6.98 -8.75
C THR A 163 -7.89 -5.82 -9.62
N PHE A 164 -7.25 -5.68 -10.77
CA PHE A 164 -7.64 -4.85 -11.89
C PHE A 164 -7.94 -5.76 -13.10
N LYS A 165 -9.20 -5.79 -13.57
CA LYS A 165 -9.64 -6.67 -14.67
C LYS A 165 -9.22 -8.13 -14.46
N GLY A 166 -9.30 -8.62 -13.22
CA GLY A 166 -8.95 -9.99 -12.83
C GLY A 166 -7.44 -10.26 -12.65
N LYS A 167 -6.56 -9.29 -12.84
CA LYS A 167 -5.13 -9.41 -12.54
C LYS A 167 -4.80 -8.78 -11.19
N ALA A 168 -3.99 -9.46 -10.39
CA ALA A 168 -3.63 -8.99 -9.06
C ALA A 168 -2.80 -7.69 -9.10
N LEU A 169 -3.04 -6.80 -8.13
CA LEU A 169 -2.26 -5.59 -7.95
C LEU A 169 -0.84 -5.94 -7.49
N GLY A 170 0.14 -5.24 -8.05
CA GLY A 170 1.56 -5.52 -7.90
C GLY A 170 2.13 -6.44 -9.01
N ALA A 171 1.26 -7.04 -9.85
CA ALA A 171 1.67 -7.88 -10.98
C ALA A 171 1.33 -7.28 -12.37
N LEU A 172 0.99 -6.00 -12.41
CA LEU A 172 0.61 -5.30 -13.64
C LEU A 172 1.76 -4.51 -14.24
N GLY A 173 2.53 -3.81 -13.40
CA GLY A 173 3.72 -3.06 -13.80
C GLY A 173 4.98 -3.94 -13.87
N HIS A 174 6.14 -3.32 -14.02
CA HIS A 174 7.42 -4.04 -14.06
C HIS A 174 7.83 -4.57 -12.67
N LEU A 175 7.49 -3.80 -11.62
CA LEU A 175 7.71 -4.14 -10.21
C LEU A 175 6.47 -3.81 -9.40
N GLY A 176 6.24 -4.58 -8.32
CA GLY A 176 5.21 -4.31 -7.32
C GLY A 176 5.78 -4.34 -5.91
N CYS A 177 5.25 -3.51 -5.03
CA CYS A 177 5.69 -3.40 -3.64
C CYS A 177 4.52 -3.64 -2.69
N LEU A 178 4.58 -4.70 -1.87
CA LEU A 178 3.59 -5.04 -0.87
C LEU A 178 4.04 -4.64 0.54
N SER A 179 3.06 -4.40 1.41
CA SER A 179 3.28 -4.12 2.82
C SER A 179 2.58 -5.14 3.72
N PHE A 180 3.30 -5.62 4.73
CA PHE A 180 2.79 -6.48 5.79
C PHE A 180 2.93 -5.81 7.17
N HIS A 181 2.94 -4.48 7.20
CA HIS A 181 2.89 -3.70 8.43
C HIS A 181 1.60 -4.02 9.23
N GLU A 182 1.61 -3.89 10.56
CA GLU A 182 0.49 -4.25 11.45
C GLU A 182 -0.85 -3.56 11.11
N THR A 183 -0.85 -2.47 10.35
CA THR A 183 -2.06 -1.76 9.90
C THR A 183 -2.65 -2.30 8.60
N LYS A 184 -2.02 -3.30 7.98
CA LYS A 184 -2.45 -3.88 6.70
C LYS A 184 -3.44 -5.04 6.90
N ASN A 185 -3.94 -5.58 5.79
CA ASN A 185 -4.89 -6.68 5.82
C ASN A 185 -4.22 -7.97 6.29
N VAL A 186 -3.09 -8.30 5.68
CA VAL A 186 -2.20 -9.42 6.00
C VAL A 186 -0.94 -8.82 6.62
N ILE A 187 -0.53 -9.29 7.78
CA ILE A 187 0.45 -8.62 8.62
C ILE A 187 1.62 -9.53 9.03
N SER A 188 2.74 -8.90 9.37
CA SER A 188 3.87 -9.53 10.06
C SER A 188 4.48 -8.64 11.14
N GLY A 189 3.71 -7.63 11.60
CA GLY A 189 4.20 -6.55 12.45
C GLY A 189 4.89 -5.50 11.60
N GLU A 190 6.09 -5.77 11.17
CA GLU A 190 6.81 -5.08 10.09
C GLU A 190 7.16 -6.10 8.99
N GLY A 191 7.02 -5.70 7.73
CA GLY A 191 7.34 -6.55 6.58
C GLY A 191 6.86 -5.97 5.27
N GLY A 192 7.37 -6.55 4.19
CA GLY A 192 6.98 -6.23 2.83
C GLY A 192 7.43 -7.31 1.85
N ALA A 193 7.11 -7.11 0.58
CA ALA A 193 7.65 -7.93 -0.49
C ALA A 193 7.84 -7.09 -1.75
N LEU A 194 8.94 -7.33 -2.45
CA LEU A 194 9.14 -6.90 -3.81
C LEU A 194 8.64 -8.00 -4.75
N LEU A 195 7.77 -7.64 -5.66
CA LEU A 195 7.28 -8.47 -6.75
C LEU A 195 8.02 -8.06 -8.02
N VAL A 196 8.71 -8.99 -8.65
CA VAL A 196 9.47 -8.77 -9.87
C VAL A 196 8.72 -9.44 -11.01
N ASN A 197 8.22 -8.64 -11.94
CA ASN A 197 7.39 -9.12 -13.06
C ASN A 197 8.19 -9.32 -14.35
N GLU A 198 9.43 -8.77 -14.39
CA GLU A 198 10.37 -8.91 -15.49
C GLU A 198 11.41 -10.00 -15.18
N GLU A 199 11.46 -11.05 -16.00
CA GLU A 199 12.36 -12.19 -15.79
C GLU A 199 13.84 -11.77 -15.70
N ASP A 200 14.25 -10.84 -16.56
CA ASP A 200 15.62 -10.34 -16.63
C ASP A 200 16.09 -9.63 -15.35
N TRP A 201 15.14 -9.19 -14.52
CA TRP A 201 15.44 -8.47 -13.28
C TRP A 201 15.52 -9.37 -12.05
N VAL A 202 15.07 -10.61 -12.15
CA VAL A 202 14.98 -11.55 -11.00
C VAL A 202 16.34 -11.73 -10.34
N GLN A 203 17.36 -12.05 -11.12
CA GLN A 203 18.72 -12.30 -10.57
C GLN A 203 19.29 -11.03 -9.91
N ARG A 204 19.13 -9.87 -10.55
CA ARG A 204 19.61 -8.60 -10.00
C ARG A 204 18.87 -8.22 -8.72
N ALA A 205 17.57 -8.48 -8.64
CA ALA A 205 16.77 -8.26 -7.44
C ALA A 205 17.25 -9.10 -6.24
N GLU A 206 17.57 -10.38 -6.46
CA GLU A 206 18.18 -11.25 -5.45
C GLU A 206 19.53 -10.71 -4.95
N ILE A 207 20.38 -10.24 -5.88
CA ILE A 207 21.68 -9.65 -5.55
C ILE A 207 21.54 -8.40 -4.69
N ILE A 208 20.69 -7.46 -5.12
CA ILE A 208 20.42 -6.20 -4.38
C ILE A 208 19.89 -6.51 -2.97
N ARG A 209 18.95 -7.46 -2.86
CA ARG A 209 18.35 -7.88 -1.59
C ARG A 209 19.39 -8.45 -0.61
N GLU A 210 20.42 -9.13 -1.12
CA GLU A 210 21.47 -9.80 -0.36
C GLU A 210 22.79 -9.01 -0.36
N LYS A 211 22.70 -7.73 -0.06
CA LYS A 211 23.87 -6.85 0.15
C LYS A 211 24.73 -6.63 -1.09
N GLY A 212 24.17 -6.80 -2.29
CA GLY A 212 24.92 -6.72 -3.53
C GLY A 212 25.81 -7.92 -3.81
N THR A 213 25.54 -9.06 -3.18
CA THR A 213 26.34 -10.30 -3.37
C THR A 213 25.59 -11.31 -4.24
N ASN A 214 26.32 -12.10 -4.99
CA ASN A 214 25.75 -13.20 -5.77
C ASN A 214 25.58 -14.50 -4.94
N ARG A 215 25.27 -14.38 -3.64
CA ARG A 215 25.12 -15.48 -2.70
C ARG A 215 24.05 -16.50 -3.13
N SER A 216 22.94 -16.05 -3.67
CA SER A 216 21.87 -16.94 -4.16
C SER A 216 22.37 -17.85 -5.29
N GLN A 217 23.22 -17.36 -6.18
CA GLN A 217 23.85 -18.15 -7.23
C GLN A 217 24.83 -19.21 -6.65
N PHE A 218 25.56 -18.85 -5.61
CA PHE A 218 26.43 -19.80 -4.91
C PHE A 218 25.64 -20.97 -4.33
N PHE A 219 24.54 -20.72 -3.64
CA PHE A 219 23.71 -21.79 -3.10
C PHE A 219 23.02 -22.65 -4.17
N ARG A 220 22.82 -22.11 -5.38
CA ARG A 220 22.34 -22.87 -6.54
C ARG A 220 23.45 -23.61 -7.29
N GLY A 221 24.71 -23.51 -6.85
CA GLY A 221 25.87 -24.14 -7.50
C GLY A 221 26.25 -23.52 -8.85
N GLN A 222 25.82 -22.28 -9.12
CA GLN A 222 26.10 -21.56 -10.35
C GLN A 222 27.47 -20.84 -10.34
N VAL A 223 28.02 -20.61 -9.16
CA VAL A 223 29.34 -20.02 -8.95
C VAL A 223 30.08 -20.76 -7.80
N ASP A 224 31.40 -20.83 -7.86
CA ASP A 224 32.20 -21.51 -6.85
C ASP A 224 32.35 -20.74 -5.54
N LYS A 225 32.24 -19.42 -5.62
CA LYS A 225 32.30 -18.49 -4.47
C LYS A 225 31.34 -17.32 -4.69
N TYR A 226 30.78 -16.83 -3.61
CA TYR A 226 30.03 -15.57 -3.69
C TYR A 226 30.94 -14.38 -3.32
N THR A 227 30.64 -13.23 -3.96
CA THR A 227 31.41 -12.02 -3.75
C THR A 227 30.46 -10.80 -3.89
N TRP A 228 30.97 -9.62 -3.57
CA TRP A 228 30.29 -8.38 -3.80
C TRP A 228 30.35 -8.02 -5.30
N VAL A 229 29.21 -7.93 -5.97
CA VAL A 229 29.10 -7.72 -7.43
C VAL A 229 28.31 -6.46 -7.81
N GLU A 230 27.49 -5.94 -6.89
CA GLU A 230 26.67 -4.75 -7.13
C GLU A 230 26.35 -4.00 -5.83
N VAL A 231 25.77 -2.79 -5.95
CA VAL A 231 25.17 -2.08 -4.83
C VAL A 231 23.96 -2.85 -4.30
N GLY A 232 23.85 -2.95 -3.00
CA GLY A 232 22.72 -3.60 -2.34
C GLY A 232 22.72 -3.32 -0.85
N SER A 233 21.72 -3.85 -0.15
CA SER A 233 21.63 -3.75 1.30
C SER A 233 21.03 -5.01 1.92
N SER A 234 20.95 -5.06 3.23
CA SER A 234 20.33 -6.16 3.95
C SER A 234 18.81 -5.96 3.98
N TYR A 235 18.12 -6.32 2.90
CA TYR A 235 16.69 -6.09 2.78
C TYR A 235 15.83 -7.27 3.25
N LEU A 236 16.39 -8.47 3.39
CA LEU A 236 15.63 -9.65 3.76
C LEU A 236 15.26 -9.68 5.25
N PRO A 237 14.04 -10.12 5.63
CA PRO A 237 13.65 -10.35 7.00
C PRO A 237 14.19 -11.69 7.52
N GLY A 238 14.24 -11.85 8.86
CA GLY A 238 14.52 -13.15 9.47
C GLY A 238 13.33 -14.11 9.42
N GLU A 239 13.59 -15.39 9.65
CA GLU A 239 12.58 -16.47 9.62
C GLU A 239 11.46 -16.31 10.65
N ILE A 240 11.70 -15.64 11.77
CA ILE A 240 10.66 -15.36 12.77
C ILE A 240 9.55 -14.49 12.13
N ILE A 241 9.91 -13.47 11.34
CA ILE A 241 8.96 -12.61 10.65
C ILE A 241 8.27 -13.39 9.52
N ALA A 242 9.01 -14.18 8.75
CA ALA A 242 8.44 -15.02 7.71
C ALA A 242 7.48 -16.08 8.27
N ALA A 243 7.79 -16.68 9.43
CA ALA A 243 6.93 -17.64 10.11
C ALA A 243 5.61 -17.02 10.59
N PHE A 244 5.67 -15.79 11.12
CA PHE A 244 4.48 -15.02 11.46
C PHE A 244 3.65 -14.75 10.20
N LEU A 245 4.28 -14.20 9.17
CA LEU A 245 3.61 -13.89 7.91
C LEU A 245 2.97 -15.13 7.26
N TRP A 246 3.63 -16.27 7.33
CA TRP A 246 3.09 -17.51 6.75
C TRP A 246 1.74 -17.91 7.35
N ALA A 247 1.55 -17.75 8.66
CA ALA A 247 0.26 -17.98 9.30
C ALA A 247 -0.83 -17.07 8.73
N GLN A 248 -0.51 -15.82 8.47
CA GLN A 248 -1.42 -14.83 7.91
C GLN A 248 -1.75 -15.11 6.44
N LEU A 249 -0.76 -15.46 5.62
CA LEU A 249 -0.94 -15.77 4.20
C LEU A 249 -1.85 -17.00 3.99
N GLN A 250 -1.75 -18.00 4.87
CA GLN A 250 -2.63 -19.17 4.82
C GLN A 250 -4.12 -18.83 5.05
N GLU A 251 -4.42 -17.72 5.69
CA GLU A 251 -5.79 -17.27 6.00
C GLU A 251 -6.16 -15.97 5.23
N ALA A 252 -5.34 -15.56 4.25
CA ALA A 252 -5.46 -14.25 3.60
C ALA A 252 -6.83 -14.04 2.92
N ASP A 253 -7.41 -15.08 2.31
CA ASP A 253 -8.74 -15.03 1.71
C ASP A 253 -9.83 -14.83 2.76
N VAL A 254 -9.74 -15.55 3.89
CA VAL A 254 -10.69 -15.43 5.01
C VAL A 254 -10.62 -14.03 5.62
N ILE A 255 -9.39 -13.54 5.85
CA ILE A 255 -9.16 -12.18 6.34
C ILE A 255 -9.78 -11.15 5.41
N THR A 256 -9.56 -11.31 4.09
CA THR A 256 -10.09 -10.38 3.08
C THR A 256 -11.62 -10.41 3.05
N GLN A 257 -12.22 -11.61 3.11
CA GLN A 257 -13.67 -11.75 3.11
C GLN A 257 -14.31 -11.07 4.33
N GLN A 258 -13.78 -11.28 5.53
CA GLN A 258 -14.27 -10.64 6.76
C GLN A 258 -14.12 -9.13 6.72
N ARG A 259 -13.02 -8.61 6.16
CA ARG A 259 -12.86 -7.17 5.95
C ARG A 259 -13.87 -6.59 4.97
N LEU A 260 -14.18 -7.32 3.89
CA LEU A 260 -15.20 -6.91 2.92
C LEU A 260 -16.60 -6.89 3.54
N GLU A 261 -16.91 -7.81 4.47
CA GLU A 261 -18.18 -7.80 5.21
C GLU A 261 -18.32 -6.52 6.05
N VAL A 262 -17.28 -6.15 6.80
CA VAL A 262 -17.24 -4.89 7.55
C VAL A 262 -17.36 -3.68 6.61
N TRP A 263 -16.65 -3.70 5.49
CA TRP A 263 -16.67 -2.62 4.51
C TRP A 263 -18.07 -2.44 3.90
N ASN A 264 -18.71 -3.53 3.50
CA ASN A 264 -20.04 -3.52 2.89
C ASN A 264 -21.11 -3.00 3.85
N ALA A 265 -21.06 -3.38 5.12
CA ALA A 265 -21.98 -2.89 6.13
C ALA A 265 -21.88 -1.36 6.30
N TYR A 266 -20.67 -0.80 6.32
CA TYR A 266 -20.50 0.66 6.28
C TYR A 266 -21.06 1.26 5.00
N HIS A 267 -20.76 0.65 3.85
CA HIS A 267 -21.17 1.18 2.56
C HIS A 267 -22.69 1.24 2.41
N GLU A 268 -23.38 0.23 2.90
CA GLU A 268 -24.86 0.23 2.94
C GLU A 268 -25.39 1.30 3.90
N ALA A 269 -24.87 1.37 5.11
CA ALA A 269 -25.36 2.25 6.16
C ALA A 269 -25.28 3.75 5.80
N PHE A 270 -24.26 4.17 5.07
CA PHE A 270 -24.08 5.57 4.68
C PHE A 270 -24.75 5.96 3.35
N GLY A 271 -25.44 5.02 2.68
CA GLY A 271 -26.08 5.26 1.38
C GLY A 271 -27.11 6.38 1.40
N GLN A 272 -27.94 6.45 2.44
CA GLN A 272 -28.97 7.49 2.56
C GLN A 272 -28.36 8.87 2.79
N LEU A 273 -27.29 8.98 3.57
CA LEU A 273 -26.60 10.26 3.81
C LEU A 273 -25.90 10.78 2.55
N GLU A 274 -25.36 9.89 1.72
CA GLU A 274 -24.82 10.26 0.41
C GLU A 274 -25.92 10.76 -0.54
N ALA A 275 -27.09 10.10 -0.57
CA ALA A 275 -28.24 10.55 -1.36
C ALA A 275 -28.77 11.95 -0.91
N GLN A 276 -28.48 12.34 0.32
CA GLN A 276 -28.77 13.66 0.89
C GLN A 276 -27.61 14.66 0.72
N GLU A 277 -26.56 14.31 -0.03
CA GLU A 277 -25.36 15.12 -0.27
C GLU A 277 -24.58 15.51 1.01
N ARG A 278 -24.75 14.75 2.11
CA ARG A 278 -24.06 15.00 3.39
C ARG A 278 -22.60 14.56 3.37
N LEU A 279 -22.30 13.57 2.55
CA LEU A 279 -20.99 12.96 2.41
C LEU A 279 -20.84 12.30 1.04
N ARG A 280 -19.64 11.83 0.72
CA ARG A 280 -19.39 10.90 -0.38
C ARG A 280 -18.71 9.63 0.14
N ARG A 281 -19.22 8.47 -0.26
CA ARG A 281 -18.65 7.15 0.04
C ARG A 281 -17.50 6.80 -0.93
N PRO A 282 -16.68 5.78 -0.64
CA PRO A 282 -15.71 5.25 -1.58
C PRO A 282 -16.39 4.76 -2.87
N ILE A 283 -15.74 5.01 -4.00
CA ILE A 283 -16.20 4.54 -5.32
C ILE A 283 -15.29 3.39 -5.75
N ILE A 284 -15.88 2.25 -6.08
CA ILE A 284 -15.19 1.08 -6.60
C ILE A 284 -15.58 0.91 -8.08
N PRO A 285 -14.66 1.10 -9.04
CA PRO A 285 -14.94 0.85 -10.44
C PRO A 285 -15.29 -0.63 -10.70
N GLU A 286 -16.20 -0.91 -11.64
CA GLU A 286 -16.67 -2.27 -11.94
C GLU A 286 -15.56 -3.24 -12.36
N HIS A 287 -14.48 -2.72 -12.94
CA HIS A 287 -13.33 -3.50 -13.35
C HIS A 287 -12.29 -3.73 -12.24
N CYS A 288 -12.56 -3.23 -11.03
CA CYS A 288 -11.73 -3.40 -9.84
C CYS A 288 -12.41 -4.31 -8.81
N GLN A 289 -11.62 -5.21 -8.21
CA GLN A 289 -12.00 -5.90 -6.98
C GLN A 289 -11.08 -5.41 -5.87
N HIS A 290 -11.65 -4.78 -4.85
CA HIS A 290 -10.91 -4.29 -3.71
C HIS A 290 -10.90 -5.32 -2.56
N ASN A 291 -10.03 -5.11 -1.59
CA ASN A 291 -9.78 -6.03 -0.47
C ASN A 291 -10.30 -5.51 0.88
N GLY A 292 -11.15 -4.50 0.91
CA GLY A 292 -11.63 -3.90 2.16
C GLY A 292 -10.47 -3.34 3.02
N HIS A 293 -9.43 -2.74 2.41
CA HIS A 293 -8.28 -2.25 3.17
C HIS A 293 -8.63 -1.17 4.18
N LEU A 294 -9.45 -0.21 3.80
CA LEU A 294 -9.97 0.85 4.65
C LEU A 294 -11.33 1.34 4.16
N TYR A 295 -12.10 1.92 5.05
CA TYR A 295 -13.33 2.63 4.71
C TYR A 295 -13.19 4.10 5.05
N TYR A 296 -13.55 4.99 4.12
CA TYR A 296 -13.46 6.42 4.31
C TYR A 296 -14.75 7.13 3.90
N LEU A 297 -14.93 8.32 4.42
CA LEU A 297 -15.99 9.26 4.01
C LEU A 297 -15.32 10.57 3.61
N LEU A 298 -15.84 11.21 2.56
CA LEU A 298 -15.51 12.60 2.25
C LEU A 298 -16.64 13.49 2.75
N LEU A 299 -16.33 14.32 3.73
CA LEU A 299 -17.28 15.29 4.30
C LEU A 299 -17.27 16.58 3.49
N ARG A 300 -18.05 17.58 3.86
CA ARG A 300 -18.19 18.84 3.09
C ARG A 300 -16.89 19.62 3.01
N ASP A 301 -16.20 19.75 4.16
CA ASP A 301 -14.99 20.54 4.30
C ASP A 301 -14.12 20.11 5.51
N LEU A 302 -13.07 20.86 5.77
CA LEU A 302 -12.14 20.65 6.88
C LEU A 302 -12.81 20.81 8.25
N GLN A 303 -13.75 21.74 8.38
CA GLN A 303 -14.44 22.00 9.65
C GLN A 303 -15.32 20.81 10.03
N ASP A 304 -16.16 20.34 9.11
CA ASP A 304 -17.00 19.16 9.31
C ASP A 304 -16.17 17.92 9.65
N ARG A 305 -15.07 17.69 8.93
CA ARG A 305 -14.17 16.58 9.21
C ARG A 305 -13.58 16.65 10.60
N THR A 306 -13.12 17.82 11.01
CA THR A 306 -12.50 18.02 12.32
C THR A 306 -13.54 17.78 13.42
N GLN A 307 -14.70 18.39 13.31
CA GLN A 307 -15.80 18.25 14.25
C GLN A 307 -16.28 16.79 14.36
N PHE A 308 -16.40 16.09 13.23
CA PHE A 308 -16.77 14.67 13.18
C PHE A 308 -15.78 13.80 13.94
N ILE A 309 -14.47 13.97 13.69
CA ILE A 309 -13.42 13.22 14.37
C ILE A 309 -13.44 13.48 15.88
N GLU A 310 -13.54 14.73 16.30
CA GLU A 310 -13.57 15.12 17.71
C GLU A 310 -14.81 14.57 18.42
N THR A 311 -15.99 14.71 17.82
CA THR A 311 -17.25 14.23 18.39
C THR A 311 -17.25 12.70 18.57
N LEU A 312 -16.76 11.94 17.58
CA LEU A 312 -16.68 10.49 17.70
C LEU A 312 -15.61 10.06 18.72
N LYS A 313 -14.50 10.77 18.81
CA LYS A 313 -13.46 10.52 19.80
C LYS A 313 -13.98 10.72 21.23
N ASP A 314 -14.79 11.76 21.48
CA ASP A 314 -15.42 11.99 22.79
C ASP A 314 -16.42 10.89 23.15
N GLN A 315 -16.99 10.22 22.13
CA GLN A 315 -17.86 9.07 22.27
C GLN A 315 -17.11 7.73 22.30
N GLY A 316 -15.76 7.76 22.37
CA GLY A 316 -14.89 6.58 22.47
C GLY A 316 -14.54 5.91 21.14
N ILE A 317 -14.81 6.52 19.98
CA ILE A 317 -14.52 5.97 18.66
C ILE A 317 -13.35 6.75 18.01
N ASN A 318 -12.27 6.06 17.66
CA ASN A 318 -11.11 6.65 17.02
C ASN A 318 -11.24 6.65 15.50
N CYS A 319 -11.55 7.81 14.92
CA CYS A 319 -11.46 8.05 13.48
C CYS A 319 -10.20 8.91 13.18
N VAL A 320 -9.66 8.80 11.96
CA VAL A 320 -8.44 9.53 11.58
C VAL A 320 -8.53 10.07 10.16
N PHE A 321 -7.85 11.19 9.90
CA PHE A 321 -7.69 11.73 8.55
C PHE A 321 -6.66 10.93 7.73
N HIS A 322 -6.53 11.25 6.42
CA HIS A 322 -5.54 10.64 5.49
C HIS A 322 -5.48 11.44 4.18
N TYR A 323 -4.37 11.81 3.65
CA TYR A 323 -3.00 12.04 4.07
C TYR A 323 -2.74 13.55 4.21
N VAL A 324 -1.60 13.95 4.80
CA VAL A 324 -1.06 15.29 4.51
C VAL A 324 -0.41 15.20 3.13
N PRO A 325 -0.81 16.02 2.14
CA PRO A 325 -0.23 15.93 0.80
C PRO A 325 1.28 16.14 0.79
N LEU A 326 2.00 15.30 0.05
CA LEU A 326 3.47 15.37 0.04
C LEU A 326 3.97 16.68 -0.56
N HIS A 327 3.36 17.19 -1.62
CA HIS A 327 3.81 18.41 -2.31
C HIS A 327 3.78 19.65 -1.42
N SER A 328 2.89 19.72 -0.43
CA SER A 328 2.80 20.84 0.51
C SER A 328 3.72 20.68 1.74
N SER A 329 4.24 19.47 1.97
CA SER A 329 5.13 19.17 3.09
C SER A 329 6.52 19.80 2.92
N PRO A 330 7.28 20.02 4.03
CA PRO A 330 8.64 20.57 3.94
C PRO A 330 9.57 19.73 3.03
N ALA A 331 9.51 18.40 3.13
CA ALA A 331 10.33 17.51 2.33
C ALA A 331 9.90 17.50 0.85
N GLY A 332 8.60 17.49 0.59
CA GLY A 332 8.07 17.53 -0.77
C GLY A 332 8.46 18.81 -1.51
N LYS A 333 8.42 19.97 -0.83
CA LYS A 333 8.89 21.25 -1.37
C LYS A 333 10.40 21.28 -1.62
N LYS A 334 11.17 20.56 -0.81
CA LYS A 334 12.63 20.52 -0.91
C LYS A 334 13.13 19.59 -2.02
N TYR A 335 12.52 18.42 -2.14
CA TYR A 335 13.04 17.34 -2.96
C TYR A 335 12.21 17.03 -4.21
N GLY A 336 10.96 17.48 -4.26
CA GLY A 336 10.06 17.22 -5.38
C GLY A 336 9.70 18.46 -6.18
N ARG A 337 8.94 18.25 -7.24
CA ARG A 337 8.25 19.30 -7.99
C ARG A 337 6.79 18.92 -8.24
N VAL A 338 5.98 19.91 -8.52
CA VAL A 338 4.57 19.75 -8.89
C VAL A 338 4.42 19.84 -10.41
N SER A 339 3.56 19.01 -11.00
CA SER A 339 3.11 19.15 -12.37
C SER A 339 1.63 19.55 -12.42
N GLY A 340 1.35 20.74 -12.91
CA GLY A 340 0.00 21.30 -12.94
C GLY A 340 -0.53 21.75 -11.57
N CYS A 341 -1.86 21.72 -11.41
CA CYS A 341 -2.54 22.03 -10.17
C CYS A 341 -2.96 20.73 -9.47
N LEU A 342 -2.82 20.68 -8.14
CA LEU A 342 -3.15 19.53 -7.30
C LEU A 342 -4.42 19.79 -6.45
N SER A 343 -5.39 20.47 -7.05
CA SER A 343 -6.60 20.92 -6.34
C SER A 343 -7.46 19.78 -5.80
N VAL A 344 -7.54 18.66 -6.49
CA VAL A 344 -8.29 17.49 -5.99
C VAL A 344 -7.60 16.90 -4.78
N THR A 345 -6.28 16.76 -4.82
CA THR A 345 -5.46 16.31 -3.69
C THR A 345 -5.68 17.19 -2.46
N ASP A 346 -5.61 18.52 -2.62
CA ASP A 346 -5.79 19.47 -1.52
C ASP A 346 -7.18 19.36 -0.90
N ILE A 347 -8.22 19.45 -1.73
CA ILE A 347 -9.63 19.36 -1.29
C ILE A 347 -9.92 18.02 -0.59
N VAL A 348 -9.48 16.92 -1.17
CA VAL A 348 -9.69 15.58 -0.59
C VAL A 348 -8.99 15.43 0.76
N SER A 349 -7.75 15.92 0.87
CA SER A 349 -6.98 15.84 2.12
C SER A 349 -7.63 16.57 3.30
N GLU A 350 -8.40 17.62 3.03
CA GLU A 350 -9.16 18.36 4.02
C GLU A 350 -10.47 17.69 4.44
N ARG A 351 -11.06 16.89 3.56
CA ARG A 351 -12.41 16.33 3.70
C ARG A 351 -12.45 14.88 4.15
N LEU A 352 -11.36 14.13 3.96
CA LEU A 352 -11.35 12.70 4.16
C LEU A 352 -11.20 12.31 5.63
N VAL A 353 -12.10 11.44 6.09
CA VAL A 353 -12.01 10.75 7.38
C VAL A 353 -12.09 9.25 7.16
N ARG A 354 -11.26 8.48 7.85
CA ARG A 354 -11.30 7.01 7.87
C ARG A 354 -11.97 6.53 9.14
N LEU A 355 -12.86 5.56 8.97
CA LEU A 355 -13.53 4.88 10.06
C LEU A 355 -12.71 3.70 10.58
N PRO A 356 -12.96 3.24 11.82
CA PRO A 356 -12.37 2.00 12.35
C PRO A 356 -12.61 0.82 11.41
N MET A 357 -11.57 0.01 11.16
CA MET A 357 -11.69 -1.13 10.25
C MET A 357 -10.67 -2.24 10.55
N TRP A 358 -11.12 -3.38 11.07
CA TRP A 358 -10.32 -4.59 11.30
C TRP A 358 -11.23 -5.83 11.31
N VAL A 359 -10.64 -7.02 11.23
CA VAL A 359 -11.35 -8.30 11.42
C VAL A 359 -11.73 -8.47 12.89
N GLY A 360 -13.00 -8.66 13.19
CA GLY A 360 -13.56 -8.72 14.55
C GLY A 360 -14.28 -7.44 14.99
N LEU A 361 -14.38 -6.43 14.08
CA LEU A 361 -15.12 -5.20 14.38
C LEU A 361 -16.65 -5.41 14.39
N GLU A 362 -17.13 -6.52 13.86
CA GLU A 362 -18.58 -6.79 13.63
C GLU A 362 -19.40 -6.58 14.88
N GLN A 363 -18.84 -6.85 16.06
CA GLN A 363 -19.52 -6.67 17.34
C GLN A 363 -19.72 -5.21 17.75
N GLU A 364 -18.77 -4.33 17.40
CA GLU A 364 -18.78 -2.91 17.71
C GLU A 364 -19.23 -2.05 16.52
N GLN A 365 -19.33 -2.62 15.33
CA GLN A 365 -19.58 -1.88 14.08
C GLN A 365 -20.94 -1.17 14.08
N GLU A 366 -21.99 -1.80 14.58
CA GLU A 366 -23.32 -1.19 14.68
C GLU A 366 -23.27 0.10 15.52
N GLN A 367 -22.53 0.07 16.64
CA GLN A 367 -22.32 1.24 17.49
C GLN A 367 -21.55 2.35 16.75
N VAL A 368 -20.54 1.99 15.93
CA VAL A 368 -19.81 3.00 15.12
C VAL A 368 -20.73 3.61 14.11
N ILE A 369 -21.53 2.81 13.39
CA ILE A 369 -22.49 3.27 12.39
C ILE A 369 -23.53 4.19 13.02
N GLU A 370 -24.20 3.76 14.09
CA GLU A 370 -25.25 4.53 14.76
C GLU A 370 -24.74 5.92 15.17
N LYS A 371 -23.60 5.97 15.84
CA LYS A 371 -23.02 7.23 16.30
C LYS A 371 -22.58 8.12 15.13
N ALA A 372 -21.92 7.55 14.11
CA ALA A 372 -21.49 8.29 12.93
C ALA A 372 -22.68 8.87 12.16
N VAL A 373 -23.73 8.07 11.93
CA VAL A 373 -24.96 8.51 11.27
C VAL A 373 -25.63 9.64 12.05
N ARG A 374 -25.70 9.51 13.38
CA ARG A 374 -26.28 10.55 14.25
C ARG A 374 -25.53 11.87 14.12
N VAL A 375 -24.18 11.85 14.19
CA VAL A 375 -23.35 13.06 14.03
C VAL A 375 -23.54 13.70 12.66
N LEU A 376 -23.59 12.89 11.59
CA LEU A 376 -23.73 13.36 10.21
C LEU A 376 -25.16 13.84 9.86
N SER A 377 -26.16 13.44 10.65
CA SER A 377 -27.56 13.85 10.47
C SER A 377 -27.93 15.12 11.26
N ASP A 378 -27.10 15.53 12.21
CA ASP A 378 -27.38 16.65 13.10
C ASP A 378 -26.73 17.95 12.56
N ASP A 379 -27.54 18.83 11.98
CA ASP A 379 -27.09 20.12 11.45
C ASP A 379 -26.49 21.06 12.51
N ALA A 380 -26.80 20.84 13.78
CA ALA A 380 -26.24 21.64 14.87
C ALA A 380 -24.82 21.18 15.27
N ILE A 381 -24.44 19.97 14.89
CA ILE A 381 -23.09 19.42 15.15
C ILE A 381 -22.14 19.77 13.99
N LEU A 382 -22.65 19.81 12.76
CA LEU A 382 -21.87 20.08 11.55
C LEU A 382 -22.20 21.46 10.94
N SER A 383 -22.23 22.51 11.73
CA SER A 383 -22.54 23.89 11.28
C SER A 383 -21.31 24.80 11.35
#